data_78e58461dc35d5876c9d2a56125ed0c1
#
_entry.id   78e58461dc35d5876c9d2a56125ed0c1
#
_cell.length_a   1.000
_cell.length_b   1.000
_cell.length_c   1.000
_cell.angle_alpha   90.00
_cell.angle_beta   90.00
_cell.angle_gamma   90.00
#
_symmetry.space_group_name_H-M   'P 1'
#
loop_
_entity.id
_entity.type
_entity.pdbx_description
1 polymer ?
#
loop_
_entity_poly.entity_id
_entity_poly.type
_entity_poly.pdbx_seq_one_letter_code
_entity_poly.pdbx_strand_id
1 'polypeptide(L)'
;MVLFIPSASAQQILPGIELECSTSSIVVQFDEVDSNNQIIECILTNDRPYVEEVALEYISEYIDTSGPGSLTVEGNSDASFQVIIDVDNSLIPQIYELNITAEVISAIGIPMGFLTEVEEWSIEIEIMEYTTCNVNYGINSLNVEGGENALFTASYNCESNLDRELVVELHLVGKNANAESTWASGFNVISEKCTILISEGSGFENCEFELTTPSNIDEKYEGCLIVLDERTMIAGSCQNEDSLEFIVNPKENGIINGVGGNISVLDDYNISEKQVMYFGGSFLLLIILFAAFFRYRR
;
A
#
# COMPACT_ATOMS: atom_id res chain seq x y z
N MET A 1 71.04 -25.72 55.04
CA MET A 1 70.60 -24.77 53.98
C MET A 1 69.31 -25.28 53.42
N VAL A 2 68.13 -24.75 53.86
CA VAL A 2 66.87 -25.19 53.43
C VAL A 2 66.46 -24.27 52.28
N LEU A 3 66.38 -24.80 51.08
CA LEU A 3 65.81 -24.08 49.87
C LEU A 3 64.29 -23.99 50.00
N PHE A 4 63.81 -22.82 50.33
CA PHE A 4 62.38 -22.49 50.10
C PHE A 4 62.19 -22.28 48.62
N ILE A 5 61.50 -23.21 47.92
CA ILE A 5 60.91 -23.01 46.58
C ILE A 5 59.57 -22.35 46.80
N PRO A 6 59.40 -21.10 46.39
CA PRO A 6 58.06 -20.54 46.40
C PRO A 6 57.16 -21.32 45.40
N SER A 7 56.11 -21.97 45.89
CA SER A 7 55.06 -22.53 45.05
C SER A 7 54.36 -21.34 44.40
N ALA A 8 54.69 -21.08 43.16
CA ALA A 8 53.87 -20.22 42.33
C ALA A 8 52.48 -20.94 42.10
N SER A 9 51.50 -20.57 42.85
CA SER A 9 50.09 -20.94 42.47
C SER A 9 49.85 -20.31 41.12
N ALA A 10 49.79 -21.12 40.08
CA ALA A 10 49.22 -20.65 38.78
C ALA A 10 47.78 -20.25 39.05
N GLN A 11 47.49 -18.97 39.05
CA GLN A 11 46.17 -18.46 39.16
C GLN A 11 45.49 -18.81 37.81
N GLN A 12 44.51 -19.69 37.85
CA GLN A 12 43.76 -20.08 36.66
C GLN A 12 42.92 -18.86 36.20
N ILE A 13 43.17 -18.37 35.01
CA ILE A 13 42.37 -17.31 34.39
C ILE A 13 41.08 -17.98 33.94
N LEU A 14 39.95 -17.62 34.52
CA LEU A 14 38.61 -18.10 34.18
C LEU A 14 37.86 -16.91 33.59
N PRO A 15 37.39 -16.98 32.34
CA PRO A 15 36.58 -15.92 31.74
C PRO A 15 35.29 -15.72 32.50
N GLY A 16 34.66 -14.56 32.34
CA GLY A 16 33.39 -14.27 33.00
C GLY A 16 32.73 -13.03 32.43
N ILE A 17 31.75 -13.24 31.56
CA ILE A 17 30.92 -12.17 31.03
C ILE A 17 29.46 -12.50 31.30
N GLU A 18 28.63 -11.45 31.33
CA GLU A 18 27.17 -11.52 31.32
C GLU A 18 26.67 -10.64 30.19
N LEU A 19 25.75 -11.17 29.38
CA LEU A 19 25.11 -10.45 28.28
C LEU A 19 23.68 -10.14 28.67
N GLU A 20 23.31 -8.86 28.61
CA GLU A 20 21.91 -8.39 28.81
C GLU A 20 21.53 -7.39 27.70
N CYS A 21 20.35 -7.55 27.09
CA CYS A 21 19.80 -6.59 26.14
C CYS A 21 18.54 -5.94 26.67
N SER A 22 18.22 -4.75 26.17
CA SER A 22 17.12 -3.90 26.62
C SER A 22 15.75 -4.54 26.45
N THR A 23 15.61 -5.54 25.56
CA THR A 23 14.37 -6.27 25.33
C THR A 23 14.65 -7.71 24.90
N SER A 24 13.68 -8.59 25.17
CA SER A 24 13.61 -9.96 24.63
C SER A 24 12.51 -10.15 23.59
N SER A 25 11.76 -9.08 23.25
CA SER A 25 10.75 -9.15 22.20
C SER A 25 10.52 -7.78 21.56
N ILE A 26 10.25 -7.77 20.26
CA ILE A 26 9.84 -6.60 19.47
C ILE A 26 8.70 -6.96 18.55
N VAL A 27 7.83 -5.98 18.24
CA VAL A 27 6.74 -6.10 17.29
C VAL A 27 7.01 -5.13 16.13
N VAL A 28 6.99 -5.62 14.90
CA VAL A 28 7.22 -4.84 13.70
C VAL A 28 5.90 -4.66 12.94
N GLN A 29 5.51 -3.40 12.71
CA GLN A 29 4.35 -2.99 11.92
C GLN A 29 4.82 -2.10 10.77
N PHE A 30 4.58 -2.51 9.52
CA PHE A 30 5.09 -1.82 8.33
C PHE A 30 4.29 -0.58 7.89
N ASP A 31 3.18 -0.27 8.54
CA ASP A 31 2.37 0.94 8.32
C ASP A 31 2.92 2.19 9.03
N GLU A 32 3.91 2.02 9.90
CA GLU A 32 4.56 3.11 10.62
C GLU A 32 5.86 3.54 9.91
N VAL A 33 6.07 4.84 9.86
CA VAL A 33 7.32 5.41 9.33
C VAL A 33 8.48 4.97 10.22
N ASP A 34 9.56 4.45 9.62
CA ASP A 34 10.78 3.93 10.29
C ASP A 34 10.62 2.61 11.06
N SER A 35 9.53 1.85 10.84
CA SER A 35 9.32 0.55 11.52
C SER A 35 10.27 -0.56 11.07
N ASN A 36 10.89 -0.44 9.90
CA ASN A 36 11.75 -1.48 9.32
C ASN A 36 13.07 -1.65 10.05
N ASN A 37 13.60 -0.57 10.66
CA ASN A 37 14.87 -0.58 11.38
C ASN A 37 14.62 -0.46 12.88
N GLN A 38 14.93 -1.50 13.62
CA GLN A 38 14.87 -1.52 15.08
C GLN A 38 16.29 -1.51 15.68
N ILE A 39 16.48 -0.76 16.74
CA ILE A 39 17.77 -0.68 17.44
C ILE A 39 17.58 -1.25 18.84
N ILE A 40 18.41 -2.25 19.18
CA ILE A 40 18.45 -2.86 20.51
C ILE A 40 19.77 -2.46 21.16
N GLU A 41 19.68 -2.00 22.39
CA GLU A 41 20.85 -1.73 23.22
C GLU A 41 21.16 -2.97 24.06
N CYS A 42 22.42 -3.42 24.03
CA CYS A 42 22.91 -4.52 24.81
C CYS A 42 24.12 -4.08 25.64
N ILE A 43 24.36 -4.77 26.74
CA ILE A 43 25.44 -4.53 27.70
C ILE A 43 26.15 -5.85 27.94
N LEU A 44 27.47 -5.81 27.86
CA LEU A 44 28.37 -6.85 28.35
C LEU A 44 28.97 -6.43 29.67
N THR A 45 28.77 -7.22 30.70
CA THR A 45 29.35 -7.02 32.06
C THR A 45 30.50 -8.01 32.27
N ASN A 46 31.70 -7.51 32.63
CA ASN A 46 32.85 -8.31 33.00
C ASN A 46 33.07 -8.25 34.51
N ASP A 47 32.76 -9.33 35.21
CA ASP A 47 32.94 -9.47 36.66
C ASP A 47 34.39 -9.83 37.06
N ARG A 48 35.26 -10.03 36.08
CA ARG A 48 36.65 -10.41 36.33
C ARG A 48 37.52 -9.16 36.56
N PRO A 49 38.57 -9.23 37.32
CA PRO A 49 39.44 -8.08 37.58
C PRO A 49 40.40 -7.75 36.42
N TYR A 50 40.25 -8.36 35.26
CA TYR A 50 41.11 -8.21 34.09
C TYR A 50 40.31 -8.00 32.83
N VAL A 51 40.95 -7.42 31.82
CA VAL A 51 40.35 -7.13 30.51
C VAL A 51 40.08 -8.41 29.74
N GLU A 52 38.93 -8.48 29.10
CA GLU A 52 38.49 -9.56 28.22
C GLU A 52 38.14 -9.01 26.84
N GLU A 53 38.45 -9.80 25.80
CA GLU A 53 38.01 -9.56 24.43
C GLU A 53 36.92 -10.57 24.09
N VAL A 54 35.78 -10.05 23.67
CA VAL A 54 34.57 -10.80 23.44
C VAL A 54 34.22 -10.72 21.96
N ALA A 55 34.05 -11.85 21.30
CA ALA A 55 33.48 -11.94 19.96
C ALA A 55 31.94 -11.95 20.06
N LEU A 56 31.30 -11.24 19.13
CA LEU A 56 29.86 -11.17 19.05
C LEU A 56 29.39 -11.77 17.71
N GLU A 57 28.40 -12.65 17.80
CA GLU A 57 27.75 -13.25 16.63
C GLU A 57 26.25 -13.03 16.72
N TYR A 58 25.63 -12.76 15.56
CA TYR A 58 24.20 -12.51 15.42
C TYR A 58 23.62 -13.54 14.46
N ILE A 59 22.72 -14.39 14.93
CA ILE A 59 22.20 -15.52 14.17
C ILE A 59 20.70 -15.37 14.04
N SER A 60 20.24 -15.15 12.81
CA SER A 60 18.83 -15.24 12.40
C SER A 60 18.77 -15.82 11.00
N GLU A 61 17.72 -16.56 10.68
CA GLU A 61 17.55 -17.20 9.37
C GLU A 61 17.00 -16.22 8.31
N TYR A 62 16.20 -15.25 8.73
CA TYR A 62 15.40 -14.40 7.83
C TYR A 62 15.55 -12.90 8.06
N ILE A 63 16.26 -12.50 9.11
CA ILE A 63 16.34 -11.10 9.53
C ILE A 63 17.77 -10.64 9.42
N ASP A 64 17.98 -9.57 8.68
CA ASP A 64 19.28 -8.94 8.56
C ASP A 64 19.63 -8.17 9.83
N THR A 65 20.82 -8.41 10.33
CA THR A 65 21.30 -7.78 11.56
C THR A 65 22.68 -7.20 11.37
N SER A 66 22.96 -6.10 12.06
CA SER A 66 24.28 -5.52 12.10
C SER A 66 24.63 -5.02 13.50
N GLY A 67 25.90 -5.19 13.87
CA GLY A 67 26.47 -4.79 15.16
C GLY A 67 27.97 -4.93 15.16
N PRO A 68 28.67 -4.64 16.28
CA PRO A 68 30.11 -4.86 16.40
C PRO A 68 30.43 -6.35 16.35
N GLY A 69 31.50 -6.75 15.64
CA GLY A 69 31.96 -8.15 15.60
C GLY A 69 32.72 -8.58 16.84
N SER A 70 33.29 -7.63 17.61
CA SER A 70 33.97 -7.87 18.87
C SER A 70 34.01 -6.61 19.74
N LEU A 71 34.14 -6.81 21.06
CA LEU A 71 34.29 -5.74 22.05
C LEU A 71 35.36 -6.10 23.04
N THR A 72 36.08 -5.09 23.55
CA THR A 72 36.97 -5.21 24.69
C THR A 72 36.26 -4.69 25.92
N VAL A 73 36.15 -5.52 26.96
CA VAL A 73 35.54 -5.16 28.23
C VAL A 73 36.60 -5.13 29.34
N GLU A 74 36.79 -3.97 29.93
CA GLU A 74 37.75 -3.79 31.04
C GLU A 74 37.29 -4.58 32.27
N GLY A 75 38.25 -4.90 33.14
CA GLY A 75 37.95 -5.66 34.36
C GLY A 75 37.02 -4.91 35.31
N ASN A 76 36.00 -5.60 35.86
CA ASN A 76 34.93 -5.07 36.72
C ASN A 76 34.23 -3.86 36.09
N SER A 77 33.91 -3.94 34.80
CA SER A 77 33.23 -2.87 34.07
C SER A 77 32.27 -3.40 33.00
N ASP A 78 31.47 -2.50 32.46
CA ASP A 78 30.48 -2.76 31.44
C ASP A 78 30.90 -2.14 30.11
N ALA A 79 30.46 -2.76 29.00
CA ALA A 79 30.57 -2.21 27.66
C ALA A 79 29.20 -2.30 26.95
N SER A 80 28.68 -1.16 26.52
CA SER A 80 27.38 -1.10 25.78
C SER A 80 27.63 -1.15 24.29
N PHE A 81 26.72 -1.81 23.57
CA PHE A 81 26.71 -1.84 22.12
C PHE A 81 25.29 -1.84 21.59
N GLN A 82 25.14 -1.54 20.29
CA GLN A 82 23.84 -1.54 19.60
C GLN A 82 23.80 -2.63 18.55
N VAL A 83 22.64 -3.29 18.46
CA VAL A 83 22.30 -4.22 17.40
C VAL A 83 21.19 -3.58 16.57
N ILE A 84 21.43 -3.41 15.27
CA ILE A 84 20.47 -2.90 14.33
C ILE A 84 19.83 -4.11 13.65
N ILE A 85 18.50 -4.16 13.67
CA ILE A 85 17.68 -5.18 13.04
C ILE A 85 17.01 -4.53 11.85
N ASP A 86 17.22 -5.06 10.65
CA ASP A 86 16.58 -4.62 9.41
C ASP A 86 15.60 -5.70 8.95
N VAL A 87 14.33 -5.35 8.91
CA VAL A 87 13.22 -6.28 8.61
C VAL A 87 12.66 -5.97 7.24
N ASP A 88 12.71 -6.97 6.35
CA ASP A 88 12.10 -6.86 5.03
C ASP A 88 10.57 -6.94 5.13
N ASN A 89 9.85 -6.04 4.43
CA ASN A 89 8.39 -5.99 4.41
C ASN A 89 7.72 -7.18 3.70
N SER A 90 8.49 -8.00 3.00
CA SER A 90 8.04 -9.25 2.39
C SER A 90 7.99 -10.43 3.36
N LEU A 91 8.50 -10.28 4.60
CA LEU A 91 8.45 -11.36 5.57
C LEU A 91 7.01 -11.67 5.98
N ILE A 92 6.65 -12.95 5.93
CA ILE A 92 5.31 -13.42 6.32
C ILE A 92 5.03 -13.15 7.80
N PRO A 93 3.77 -12.90 8.20
CA PRO A 93 3.39 -12.64 9.58
C PRO A 93 3.61 -13.88 10.45
N GLN A 94 4.63 -13.83 11.29
CA GLN A 94 4.94 -14.85 12.29
C GLN A 94 5.99 -14.33 13.28
N ILE A 95 6.35 -15.14 14.24
CA ILE A 95 7.44 -14.86 15.18
C ILE A 95 8.74 -15.45 14.62
N TYR A 96 9.75 -14.59 14.50
CA TYR A 96 11.11 -14.93 14.14
C TYR A 96 12.00 -14.82 15.36
N GLU A 97 13.15 -15.50 15.34
CA GLU A 97 14.10 -15.50 16.43
C GLU A 97 15.44 -14.92 15.98
N LEU A 98 16.01 -14.05 16.80
CA LEU A 98 17.37 -13.56 16.69
C LEU A 98 18.14 -13.98 17.94
N ASN A 99 19.23 -14.73 17.74
CA ASN A 99 20.14 -15.13 18.80
C ASN A 99 21.41 -14.28 18.73
N ILE A 100 21.76 -13.65 19.84
CA ILE A 100 22.98 -12.90 20.04
C ILE A 100 23.91 -13.74 20.95
N THR A 101 25.08 -14.08 20.44
CA THR A 101 26.05 -14.87 21.17
C THR A 101 27.26 -14.01 21.46
N ALA A 102 27.75 -14.06 22.71
CA ALA A 102 28.94 -13.39 23.18
C ALA A 102 29.91 -14.44 23.68
N GLU A 103 31.10 -14.56 23.05
CA GLU A 103 32.13 -15.52 23.39
C GLU A 103 33.41 -14.81 23.83
N VAL A 104 33.97 -15.15 25.01
CA VAL A 104 35.25 -14.63 25.43
C VAL A 104 36.39 -15.32 24.66
N ILE A 105 37.01 -14.62 23.74
CA ILE A 105 38.09 -15.12 22.88
C ILE A 105 39.48 -14.93 23.49
N SER A 106 39.66 -13.91 24.31
CA SER A 106 40.93 -13.70 25.04
C SER A 106 40.70 -13.04 26.41
N ALA A 107 41.57 -13.33 27.36
CA ALA A 107 41.68 -12.64 28.65
C ALA A 107 43.13 -12.26 28.92
N ILE A 108 43.40 -10.99 29.29
CA ILE A 108 44.74 -10.40 29.44
C ILE A 108 45.60 -10.61 28.18
N GLY A 109 44.98 -10.61 27.00
CA GLY A 109 45.68 -10.89 25.72
C GLY A 109 46.10 -12.35 25.52
N ILE A 110 45.62 -13.27 26.35
CA ILE A 110 45.87 -14.70 26.23
C ILE A 110 44.65 -15.35 25.61
N PRO A 111 44.76 -16.01 24.45
CA PRO A 111 43.62 -16.73 23.85
C PRO A 111 43.07 -17.82 24.77
N MET A 112 41.74 -17.87 24.94
CA MET A 112 41.11 -18.79 25.90
C MET A 112 41.00 -20.22 25.38
N GLY A 113 41.02 -20.44 24.08
CA GLY A 113 40.94 -21.77 23.45
C GLY A 113 39.72 -22.59 23.87
N PHE A 114 39.94 -23.67 24.64
CA PHE A 114 38.84 -24.54 25.11
C PHE A 114 38.21 -24.11 26.44
N LEU A 115 38.67 -23.00 27.02
CA LEU A 115 38.15 -22.45 28.29
C LEU A 115 37.28 -21.20 28.02
N THR A 116 36.62 -21.16 26.88
CA THR A 116 35.76 -20.02 26.53
C THR A 116 34.49 -20.04 27.39
N GLU A 117 33.98 -18.87 27.71
CA GLU A 117 32.65 -18.67 28.24
C GLU A 117 31.79 -18.06 27.15
N VAL A 118 30.56 -18.58 26.99
CA VAL A 118 29.62 -18.18 25.95
C VAL A 118 28.29 -17.84 26.62
N GLU A 119 27.86 -16.62 26.41
CA GLU A 119 26.55 -16.14 26.83
C GLU A 119 25.68 -15.94 25.60
N GLU A 120 24.37 -16.26 25.75
CA GLU A 120 23.38 -16.17 24.67
C GLU A 120 22.19 -15.35 25.11
N TRP A 121 21.67 -14.51 24.20
CA TRP A 121 20.46 -13.75 24.39
C TRP A 121 19.54 -13.93 23.19
N SER A 122 18.31 -14.38 23.42
CA SER A 122 17.32 -14.61 22.39
C SER A 122 16.28 -13.48 22.38
N ILE A 123 15.93 -13.01 21.17
CA ILE A 123 14.95 -11.97 20.94
C ILE A 123 13.88 -12.50 19.98
N GLU A 124 12.63 -12.44 20.41
CA GLU A 124 11.46 -12.75 19.59
C GLU A 124 11.07 -11.52 18.79
N ILE A 125 10.94 -11.68 17.46
CA ILE A 125 10.57 -10.61 16.52
C ILE A 125 9.24 -11.00 15.90
N GLU A 126 8.15 -10.38 16.35
CA GLU A 126 6.81 -10.61 15.83
C GLU A 126 6.55 -9.70 14.65
N ILE A 127 6.39 -10.29 13.46
CA ILE A 127 6.01 -9.57 12.24
C ILE A 127 4.49 -9.56 12.14
N MET A 128 3.91 -8.34 12.07
CA MET A 128 2.47 -8.15 11.94
C MET A 128 2.01 -8.28 10.50
N GLU A 129 0.72 -8.61 10.32
CA GLU A 129 0.08 -8.56 9.01
C GLU A 129 0.12 -7.13 8.45
N TYR A 130 0.54 -7.03 7.19
CA TYR A 130 0.64 -5.78 6.47
C TYR A 130 -0.04 -5.89 5.12
N THR A 131 -0.83 -4.89 4.76
CA THR A 131 -1.42 -4.73 3.44
C THR A 131 -1.71 -3.25 3.21
N THR A 132 -1.13 -2.69 2.18
CA THR A 132 -1.44 -1.34 1.71
C THR A 132 -1.83 -1.37 0.25
N CYS A 133 -2.80 -0.55 -0.14
CA CYS A 133 -3.26 -0.46 -1.53
C CYS A 133 -3.40 1.01 -1.91
N ASN A 134 -2.89 1.35 -3.10
CA ASN A 134 -3.16 2.63 -3.74
C ASN A 134 -4.17 2.42 -4.86
N VAL A 135 -5.22 3.23 -4.90
CA VAL A 135 -6.24 3.20 -5.95
C VAL A 135 -5.97 4.28 -7.01
N ASN A 136 -6.17 3.94 -8.28
CA ASN A 136 -6.08 4.88 -9.40
C ASN A 136 -7.22 4.61 -10.39
N TYR A 137 -7.93 5.66 -10.79
CA TYR A 137 -9.04 5.56 -11.73
C TYR A 137 -8.63 5.78 -13.21
N GLY A 138 -7.37 6.13 -13.48
CA GLY A 138 -6.88 6.43 -14.84
C GLY A 138 -7.48 7.69 -15.47
N ILE A 139 -8.51 8.28 -14.85
CA ILE A 139 -9.18 9.53 -15.23
C ILE A 139 -9.42 10.38 -13.99
N ASN A 140 -9.45 11.69 -14.14
CA ASN A 140 -9.66 12.62 -13.02
C ASN A 140 -11.15 12.97 -12.82
N SER A 141 -11.96 12.86 -13.87
CA SER A 141 -13.38 13.14 -13.81
C SER A 141 -14.17 12.29 -14.79
N LEU A 142 -15.40 11.94 -14.39
CA LEU A 142 -16.37 11.21 -15.19
C LEU A 142 -17.59 12.09 -15.38
N ASN A 143 -17.88 12.45 -16.66
CA ASN A 143 -19.02 13.28 -17.05
C ASN A 143 -20.00 12.45 -17.86
N VAL A 144 -21.27 12.40 -17.42
CA VAL A 144 -22.36 11.67 -18.09
C VAL A 144 -23.61 12.52 -18.16
N GLU A 145 -24.56 12.15 -19.04
CA GLU A 145 -25.90 12.73 -19.08
C GLU A 145 -26.89 11.95 -18.21
N GLY A 146 -27.95 12.60 -17.78
CA GLY A 146 -29.01 11.95 -17.03
C GLY A 146 -29.63 10.79 -17.84
N GLY A 147 -29.77 9.62 -17.19
CA GLY A 147 -30.28 8.38 -17.80
C GLY A 147 -29.21 7.53 -18.47
N GLU A 148 -27.96 7.93 -18.48
CA GLU A 148 -26.85 7.13 -19.01
C GLU A 148 -26.22 6.23 -17.93
N ASN A 149 -25.56 5.17 -18.39
CA ASN A 149 -24.72 4.35 -17.55
C ASN A 149 -23.32 4.96 -17.44
N ALA A 150 -22.83 5.08 -16.22
CA ALA A 150 -21.46 5.45 -15.92
C ALA A 150 -20.66 4.18 -15.65
N LEU A 151 -19.65 3.92 -16.48
CA LEU A 151 -18.72 2.81 -16.35
C LEU A 151 -17.31 3.36 -16.09
N PHE A 152 -16.63 2.84 -15.09
CA PHE A 152 -15.25 3.19 -14.81
C PHE A 152 -14.49 2.02 -14.17
N THR A 153 -13.17 2.11 -14.21
CA THR A 153 -12.28 1.11 -13.64
C THR A 153 -11.48 1.74 -12.51
N ALA A 154 -11.45 1.07 -11.36
CA ALA A 154 -10.51 1.35 -10.28
C ALA A 154 -9.37 0.34 -10.34
N SER A 155 -8.15 0.82 -10.50
CA SER A 155 -6.93 0.02 -10.56
C SER A 155 -6.24 0.07 -9.21
N TYR A 156 -6.01 -1.09 -8.61
CA TYR A 156 -5.36 -1.24 -7.31
C TYR A 156 -3.93 -1.71 -7.49
N ASN A 157 -3.01 -0.99 -6.89
CA ASN A 157 -1.63 -1.43 -6.70
C ASN A 157 -1.44 -1.69 -5.21
N CYS A 158 -1.33 -2.97 -4.87
CA CYS A 158 -1.27 -3.42 -3.48
C CYS A 158 0.08 -4.05 -3.17
N GLU A 159 0.54 -3.84 -1.93
CA GLU A 159 1.67 -4.53 -1.32
C GLU A 159 1.18 -5.24 -0.07
N SER A 160 1.56 -6.50 0.11
CA SER A 160 1.13 -7.33 1.24
C SER A 160 2.20 -8.36 1.60
N ASN A 161 2.33 -8.68 2.88
CA ASN A 161 3.19 -9.77 3.34
C ASN A 161 2.46 -11.11 3.51
N LEU A 162 1.23 -11.21 2.97
CA LEU A 162 0.45 -12.46 2.93
C LEU A 162 -0.56 -12.43 1.79
N ASP A 163 -0.98 -13.62 1.38
CA ASP A 163 -2.11 -13.76 0.45
C ASP A 163 -3.41 -13.32 1.13
N ARG A 164 -4.16 -12.45 0.47
CA ARG A 164 -5.39 -11.88 1.02
C ARG A 164 -6.46 -11.64 -0.04
N GLU A 165 -7.70 -11.85 0.36
CA GLU A 165 -8.88 -11.40 -0.36
C GLU A 165 -9.38 -10.08 0.26
N LEU A 166 -9.54 -9.05 -0.58
CA LEU A 166 -10.02 -7.75 -0.20
C LEU A 166 -11.31 -7.44 -0.95
N VAL A 167 -12.38 -7.13 -0.22
CA VAL A 167 -13.64 -6.67 -0.83
C VAL A 167 -13.66 -5.15 -0.81
N VAL A 168 -13.82 -4.55 -1.98
CA VAL A 168 -13.94 -3.10 -2.14
C VAL A 168 -15.35 -2.74 -2.59
N GLU A 169 -15.86 -1.63 -2.08
CA GLU A 169 -17.24 -1.17 -2.27
C GLU A 169 -17.28 0.25 -2.81
N LEU A 170 -18.14 0.48 -3.81
CA LEU A 170 -18.33 1.76 -4.44
C LEU A 170 -19.26 2.65 -3.62
N HIS A 171 -18.85 3.89 -3.37
CA HIS A 171 -19.62 4.92 -2.70
C HIS A 171 -19.76 6.16 -3.57
N LEU A 172 -21.00 6.67 -3.67
CA LEU A 172 -21.31 7.95 -4.29
C LEU A 172 -21.45 9.01 -3.20
N VAL A 173 -20.63 10.04 -3.25
CA VAL A 173 -20.60 11.11 -2.27
C VAL A 173 -20.91 12.44 -2.95
N GLY A 174 -21.88 13.20 -2.43
CA GLY A 174 -22.13 14.56 -2.90
C GLY A 174 -20.98 15.50 -2.53
N LYS A 175 -20.74 16.54 -3.32
CA LYS A 175 -19.61 17.48 -3.18
C LYS A 175 -19.42 18.03 -1.76
N ASN A 176 -20.49 18.16 -0.97
CA ASN A 176 -20.50 18.68 0.39
C ASN A 176 -20.97 17.66 1.44
N ALA A 177 -21.01 16.37 1.09
CA ALA A 177 -21.47 15.30 1.96
C ALA A 177 -20.28 14.38 2.35
N ASN A 178 -20.45 13.68 3.47
CA ASN A 178 -19.51 12.64 3.89
C ASN A 178 -19.92 11.29 3.27
N ALA A 179 -18.99 10.33 3.18
CA ALA A 179 -19.21 9.01 2.59
C ALA A 179 -20.32 8.17 3.28
N GLU A 180 -20.68 8.48 4.52
CA GLU A 180 -21.81 7.87 5.23
C GLU A 180 -23.19 8.27 4.68
N SER A 181 -23.24 9.26 3.75
CA SER A 181 -24.49 9.61 3.09
C SER A 181 -24.94 8.50 2.15
N THR A 182 -26.17 8.06 2.31
CA THR A 182 -26.82 7.14 1.36
C THR A 182 -26.73 7.69 -0.06
N TRP A 183 -26.61 6.80 -1.05
CA TRP A 183 -26.68 7.14 -2.47
C TRP A 183 -27.77 8.17 -2.74
N ALA A 184 -27.48 9.14 -3.59
CA ALA A 184 -28.48 10.12 -4.01
C ALA A 184 -29.69 9.42 -4.63
N SER A 185 -30.90 9.96 -4.41
CA SER A 185 -32.12 9.36 -4.91
C SER A 185 -32.11 9.26 -6.43
N GLY A 186 -32.41 8.07 -6.95
CA GLY A 186 -32.54 7.81 -8.38
C GLY A 186 -31.27 7.28 -9.06
N PHE A 187 -30.13 7.23 -8.37
CA PHE A 187 -28.97 6.46 -8.84
C PHE A 187 -29.19 4.98 -8.55
N ASN A 188 -28.81 4.13 -9.49
CA ASN A 188 -28.90 2.68 -9.33
C ASN A 188 -27.53 2.06 -9.61
N VAL A 189 -26.94 1.45 -8.60
CA VAL A 189 -25.64 0.78 -8.73
C VAL A 189 -25.85 -0.62 -9.28
N ILE A 190 -25.22 -0.94 -10.38
CA ILE A 190 -25.26 -2.25 -11.03
C ILE A 190 -24.16 -3.16 -10.47
N SER A 191 -22.95 -2.60 -10.36
CA SER A 191 -21.80 -3.27 -9.76
C SER A 191 -21.30 -2.44 -8.58
N GLU A 192 -21.66 -2.86 -7.35
CA GLU A 192 -21.36 -2.13 -6.12
C GLU A 192 -20.07 -2.62 -5.46
N LYS A 193 -19.77 -3.91 -5.59
CA LYS A 193 -18.63 -4.56 -4.93
C LYS A 193 -17.74 -5.27 -5.93
N CYS A 194 -16.46 -5.31 -5.61
CA CYS A 194 -15.46 -6.09 -6.33
C CYS A 194 -14.55 -6.78 -5.32
N THR A 195 -14.13 -7.99 -5.65
CA THR A 195 -13.17 -8.75 -4.86
C THR A 195 -11.82 -8.71 -5.53
N ILE A 196 -10.80 -8.30 -4.79
CA ILE A 196 -9.41 -8.23 -5.20
C ILE A 196 -8.66 -9.38 -4.52
N LEU A 197 -7.88 -10.13 -5.29
CA LEU A 197 -6.99 -11.16 -4.76
C LEU A 197 -5.58 -10.59 -4.71
N ILE A 198 -5.09 -10.32 -3.51
CA ILE A 198 -3.75 -9.80 -3.28
C ILE A 198 -2.86 -10.99 -2.93
N SER A 199 -1.81 -11.20 -3.74
CA SER A 199 -0.78 -12.18 -3.44
C SER A 199 0.32 -11.54 -2.59
N GLU A 200 1.04 -12.38 -1.84
CA GLU A 200 2.27 -11.98 -1.14
C GLU A 200 3.21 -11.23 -2.10
N GLY A 201 3.75 -10.12 -1.63
CA GLY A 201 4.56 -9.16 -2.41
C GLY A 201 3.72 -8.03 -2.99
N SER A 202 3.91 -7.71 -4.26
CA SER A 202 3.18 -6.65 -4.97
C SER A 202 2.20 -7.23 -5.97
N GLY A 203 0.98 -6.70 -5.99
CA GLY A 203 -0.08 -7.11 -6.91
C GLY A 203 -0.77 -5.91 -7.57
N PHE A 204 -1.25 -6.12 -8.79
CA PHE A 204 -2.05 -5.15 -9.52
C PHE A 204 -3.36 -5.80 -9.96
N GLU A 205 -4.48 -5.20 -9.55
CA GLU A 205 -5.82 -5.69 -9.86
C GLU A 205 -6.74 -4.57 -10.33
N ASN A 206 -7.71 -4.90 -11.19
CA ASN A 206 -8.68 -3.98 -11.73
C ASN A 206 -10.09 -4.35 -11.33
N CYS A 207 -10.83 -3.37 -10.85
CA CYS A 207 -12.25 -3.47 -10.55
C CYS A 207 -13.06 -2.60 -11.49
N GLU A 208 -14.06 -3.17 -12.15
CA GLU A 208 -14.99 -2.44 -13.00
C GLU A 208 -16.30 -2.16 -12.24
N PHE A 209 -16.69 -0.91 -12.21
CA PHE A 209 -17.90 -0.45 -11.55
C PHE A 209 -18.85 0.17 -12.57
N GLU A 210 -20.13 -0.11 -12.41
CA GLU A 210 -21.19 0.42 -13.27
C GLU A 210 -22.34 0.95 -12.42
N LEU A 211 -22.81 2.15 -12.74
CA LEU A 211 -23.99 2.74 -12.15
C LEU A 211 -24.85 3.43 -13.21
N THR A 212 -26.16 3.42 -13.03
CA THR A 212 -27.12 4.14 -13.88
C THR A 212 -27.50 5.45 -13.21
N THR A 213 -27.43 6.53 -13.96
CA THR A 213 -27.84 7.86 -13.49
C THR A 213 -29.34 8.07 -13.62
N PRO A 214 -29.95 8.93 -12.77
CA PRO A 214 -31.40 9.27 -12.91
C PRO A 214 -31.67 9.94 -14.24
N SER A 215 -32.77 9.51 -14.93
CA SER A 215 -33.14 10.06 -16.24
C SER A 215 -33.78 11.46 -16.19
N ASN A 216 -34.32 11.85 -15.02
CA ASN A 216 -35.03 13.11 -14.83
C ASN A 216 -34.26 13.99 -13.83
N ILE A 217 -33.16 14.56 -14.29
CA ILE A 217 -32.36 15.52 -13.52
C ILE A 217 -32.69 16.92 -14.08
N ASP A 218 -33.22 17.79 -13.23
CA ASP A 218 -33.53 19.17 -13.61
C ASP A 218 -32.32 20.10 -13.42
N GLU A 219 -31.37 19.71 -12.55
CA GLU A 219 -30.15 20.44 -12.23
C GLU A 219 -28.92 19.52 -12.33
N LYS A 220 -27.76 20.14 -12.59
CA LYS A 220 -26.47 19.45 -12.61
C LYS A 220 -26.17 18.84 -11.23
N TYR A 221 -25.85 17.54 -11.20
CA TYR A 221 -25.33 16.89 -10.02
C TYR A 221 -23.80 16.92 -10.05
N GLU A 222 -23.18 17.28 -8.92
CA GLU A 222 -21.73 17.24 -8.72
C GLU A 222 -21.41 16.46 -7.45
N GLY A 223 -20.51 15.52 -7.56
CA GLY A 223 -20.03 14.68 -6.46
C GLY A 223 -18.77 13.94 -6.83
N CYS A 224 -18.50 12.86 -6.13
CA CYS A 224 -17.40 11.97 -6.45
C CYS A 224 -17.77 10.49 -6.22
N LEU A 225 -17.05 9.63 -6.89
CA LEU A 225 -17.05 8.20 -6.70
C LEU A 225 -15.80 7.85 -5.89
N ILE A 226 -16.00 7.08 -4.83
CA ILE A 226 -14.92 6.61 -3.95
C ILE A 226 -15.09 5.10 -3.83
N VAL A 227 -13.99 4.36 -3.97
CA VAL A 227 -14.00 2.91 -3.73
C VAL A 227 -13.20 2.66 -2.46
N LEU A 228 -13.87 2.10 -1.46
CA LEU A 228 -13.32 1.85 -0.13
C LEU A 228 -13.23 0.34 0.14
N ASP A 229 -12.16 -0.07 0.82
CA ASP A 229 -12.12 -1.37 1.48
C ASP A 229 -13.19 -1.43 2.57
N GLU A 230 -13.93 -2.53 2.67
CA GLU A 230 -14.98 -2.73 3.69
C GLU A 230 -14.45 -2.59 5.13
N ARG A 231 -13.13 -2.71 5.36
CA ARG A 231 -12.47 -2.48 6.65
C ARG A 231 -12.22 -1.01 6.95
N THR A 232 -12.23 -0.17 5.90
CA THR A 232 -11.98 1.26 6.03
C THR A 232 -13.30 1.96 6.35
N MET A 233 -13.70 1.97 7.62
CA MET A 233 -14.90 2.69 8.10
C MET A 233 -14.75 4.21 8.10
N ILE A 234 -13.71 4.74 7.44
CA ILE A 234 -13.48 6.17 7.40
C ILE A 234 -14.34 6.76 6.29
N ALA A 235 -15.25 7.65 6.67
CA ALA A 235 -16.05 8.44 5.76
C ALA A 235 -15.16 9.12 4.71
N GLY A 236 -15.16 8.61 3.49
CA GLY A 236 -14.49 9.24 2.36
C GLY A 236 -15.08 10.62 2.10
N SER A 237 -14.28 11.54 1.63
CA SER A 237 -14.76 12.84 1.18
C SER A 237 -14.25 13.11 -0.24
N CYS A 238 -14.97 13.92 -1.02
CA CYS A 238 -14.52 14.33 -2.35
C CYS A 238 -13.24 15.19 -2.35
N GLN A 239 -12.63 15.40 -1.21
CA GLN A 239 -11.36 16.14 -1.06
C GLN A 239 -10.15 15.20 -0.99
N ASN A 240 -10.37 13.89 -0.95
CA ASN A 240 -9.29 12.91 -0.93
C ASN A 240 -8.70 12.73 -2.33
N GLU A 241 -7.40 12.52 -2.41
CA GLU A 241 -6.69 12.24 -3.67
C GLU A 241 -7.21 10.96 -4.36
N ASP A 242 -7.77 10.04 -3.58
CA ASP A 242 -8.34 8.76 -4.03
C ASP A 242 -9.82 8.85 -4.43
N SER A 243 -10.29 10.01 -4.86
CA SER A 243 -11.67 10.22 -5.31
C SER A 243 -11.74 10.57 -6.80
N LEU A 244 -12.69 9.98 -7.52
CA LEU A 244 -12.99 10.29 -8.91
C LEU A 244 -14.11 11.34 -8.96
N GLU A 245 -13.85 12.54 -9.52
CA GLU A 245 -14.89 13.55 -9.71
C GLU A 245 -16.00 13.00 -10.62
N PHE A 246 -17.27 13.12 -10.18
CA PHE A 246 -18.43 12.62 -10.88
C PHE A 246 -19.44 13.72 -11.12
N ILE A 247 -19.74 13.95 -12.40
CA ILE A 247 -20.63 15.02 -12.85
C ILE A 247 -21.73 14.41 -13.72
N VAL A 248 -22.99 14.68 -13.35
CA VAL A 248 -24.16 14.30 -14.15
C VAL A 248 -24.88 15.56 -14.62
N ASN A 249 -24.96 15.72 -15.92
CA ASN A 249 -25.63 16.85 -16.54
C ASN A 249 -27.09 16.51 -16.87
N PRO A 250 -28.03 17.49 -16.76
CA PRO A 250 -29.35 17.30 -17.27
C PRO A 250 -29.33 16.93 -18.77
N LYS A 251 -30.14 15.96 -19.19
CA LYS A 251 -30.25 15.63 -20.59
C LYS A 251 -30.80 16.85 -21.33
N GLU A 252 -30.06 17.41 -22.28
CA GLU A 252 -30.54 18.49 -23.10
C GLU A 252 -31.73 17.98 -23.93
N ASN A 253 -32.92 18.34 -23.51
CA ASN A 253 -34.11 18.18 -24.37
C ASN A 253 -33.89 19.09 -25.55
N GLY A 254 -33.47 18.54 -26.67
CA GLY A 254 -33.29 19.28 -27.94
C GLY A 254 -34.61 19.88 -28.42
N ILE A 255 -34.96 21.01 -27.82
CA ILE A 255 -36.02 21.85 -28.39
C ILE A 255 -35.42 22.51 -29.61
N ILE A 256 -35.64 21.89 -30.78
CA ILE A 256 -35.44 22.54 -32.07
C ILE A 256 -36.46 23.67 -32.17
N ASN A 257 -36.15 24.87 -31.68
CA ASN A 257 -36.87 26.09 -31.94
C ASN A 257 -36.66 26.51 -33.39
N GLY A 258 -37.26 25.77 -34.34
CA GLY A 258 -37.23 26.04 -35.78
C GLY A 258 -38.64 25.81 -36.34
N VAL A 259 -39.32 26.90 -36.55
CA VAL A 259 -40.50 27.06 -37.46
C VAL A 259 -41.14 25.75 -37.93
N GLY A 260 -42.19 25.33 -37.20
CA GLY A 260 -43.26 24.49 -37.75
C GLY A 260 -42.98 23.02 -37.94
N GLY A 261 -43.28 22.24 -36.93
CA GLY A 261 -43.48 20.79 -37.02
C GLY A 261 -42.54 19.99 -36.13
N ASN A 262 -43.11 19.33 -35.15
CA ASN A 262 -42.41 18.29 -34.34
C ASN A 262 -41.92 17.18 -35.27
N ILE A 263 -40.63 17.12 -35.53
CA ILE A 263 -39.98 15.95 -36.12
C ILE A 263 -39.13 15.32 -35.03
N SER A 264 -39.76 14.46 -34.24
CA SER A 264 -39.11 13.65 -33.18
C SER A 264 -38.36 12.42 -33.71
N VAL A 265 -37.87 12.43 -34.94
CA VAL A 265 -37.30 11.24 -35.61
C VAL A 265 -35.74 11.36 -35.77
N LEU A 266 -35.11 12.44 -35.30
CA LEU A 266 -33.68 12.68 -35.54
C LEU A 266 -32.78 12.47 -34.29
N ASP A 267 -33.36 12.19 -33.13
CA ASP A 267 -32.58 12.02 -31.90
C ASP A 267 -31.76 10.72 -31.85
N ASP A 268 -32.02 9.74 -32.71
CA ASP A 268 -31.29 8.48 -32.78
C ASP A 268 -30.05 8.46 -33.70
N TYR A 269 -29.83 9.56 -34.45
CA TYR A 269 -28.68 9.67 -35.34
C TYR A 269 -27.85 10.94 -35.00
N ASN A 270 -26.70 10.75 -34.48
CA ASN A 270 -25.69 11.80 -34.18
C ASN A 270 -25.20 12.50 -35.47
N ILE A 271 -26.13 13.07 -36.24
CA ILE A 271 -25.85 13.75 -37.52
C ILE A 271 -25.73 15.25 -37.25
N SER A 272 -24.51 15.81 -37.36
CA SER A 272 -24.31 17.24 -37.18
C SER A 272 -25.14 18.07 -38.17
N GLU A 273 -25.65 19.25 -37.77
CA GLU A 273 -26.41 20.18 -38.63
C GLU A 273 -25.75 20.43 -40.01
N LYS A 274 -24.44 20.43 -40.08
CA LYS A 274 -23.68 20.56 -41.32
C LYS A 274 -23.87 19.37 -42.27
N GLN A 275 -24.02 18.14 -41.73
CA GLN A 275 -24.25 16.97 -42.57
C GLN A 275 -25.66 16.95 -43.13
N VAL A 276 -26.67 17.40 -42.39
CA VAL A 276 -28.06 17.51 -42.88
C VAL A 276 -28.15 18.53 -44.03
N MET A 277 -27.49 19.67 -43.93
CA MET A 277 -27.41 20.64 -45.01
C MET A 277 -26.76 20.08 -46.28
N TYR A 278 -25.67 19.32 -46.16
CA TYR A 278 -24.99 18.74 -47.34
C TYR A 278 -25.83 17.64 -48.00
N PHE A 279 -26.50 16.78 -47.26
CA PHE A 279 -27.39 15.73 -47.79
C PHE A 279 -28.65 16.30 -48.40
N GLY A 280 -29.29 17.28 -47.75
CA GLY A 280 -30.49 17.96 -48.28
C GLY A 280 -30.21 18.74 -49.54
N GLY A 281 -29.08 19.48 -49.59
CA GLY A 281 -28.65 20.27 -50.77
C GLY A 281 -28.30 19.41 -51.98
N SER A 282 -27.62 18.30 -51.78
CA SER A 282 -27.23 17.39 -52.90
C SER A 282 -28.42 16.62 -53.45
N PHE A 283 -29.43 16.28 -52.62
CA PHE A 283 -30.65 15.62 -53.07
C PHE A 283 -31.53 16.53 -53.90
N LEU A 284 -31.64 17.80 -53.53
CA LEU A 284 -32.35 18.84 -54.30
C LEU A 284 -31.69 19.10 -55.67
N LEU A 285 -30.37 19.14 -55.71
CA LEU A 285 -29.61 19.30 -56.96
C LEU A 285 -29.81 18.11 -57.92
N LEU A 286 -29.84 16.90 -57.40
CA LEU A 286 -30.17 15.69 -58.18
C LEU A 286 -31.57 15.72 -58.76
N ILE A 287 -32.58 16.18 -58.01
CA ILE A 287 -33.98 16.32 -58.52
C ILE A 287 -34.02 17.35 -59.63
N ILE A 288 -33.33 18.49 -59.51
CA ILE A 288 -33.29 19.54 -60.53
C ILE A 288 -32.62 19.03 -61.83
N LEU A 289 -31.51 18.32 -61.69
CA LEU A 289 -30.81 17.73 -62.82
C LEU A 289 -31.64 16.64 -63.52
N PHE A 290 -32.37 15.84 -62.77
CA PHE A 290 -33.27 14.83 -63.32
C PHE A 290 -34.44 15.48 -64.06
N ALA A 291 -35.07 16.51 -63.50
CA ALA A 291 -36.14 17.27 -64.17
C ALA A 291 -35.65 17.98 -65.45
N ALA A 292 -34.46 18.57 -65.45
CA ALA A 292 -33.86 19.18 -66.63
C ALA A 292 -33.57 18.13 -67.72
N PHE A 293 -33.08 16.97 -67.37
CA PHE A 293 -32.76 15.86 -68.27
C PHE A 293 -34.04 15.35 -68.98
N PHE A 294 -35.14 15.18 -68.25
CA PHE A 294 -36.43 14.78 -68.84
C PHE A 294 -37.03 15.85 -69.71
N ARG A 295 -36.83 17.15 -69.43
CA ARG A 295 -37.32 18.24 -70.23
C ARG A 295 -36.49 18.41 -71.53
N TYR A 296 -35.23 18.02 -71.55
CA TYR A 296 -34.37 18.08 -72.74
C TYR A 296 -34.58 16.92 -73.72
N ARG A 297 -35.19 15.82 -73.25
CA ARG A 297 -35.43 14.62 -74.01
C ARG A 297 -36.81 14.55 -74.66
N ARG A 298 -37.63 15.59 -74.48
CA ARG A 298 -38.90 15.81 -75.15
C ARG A 298 -38.77 16.91 -76.20
#